data_290dff2075132c09e13523ecd4c747a6
#
_entry.id   290dff2075132c09e13523ecd4c747a6
#
_cell.length_a   1.000
_cell.length_b   1.000
_cell.length_c   1.000
_cell.angle_alpha   90.00
_cell.angle_beta   90.00
_cell.angle_gamma   90.00
#
_symmetry.space_group_name_H-M   'P 1'
#
loop_
_entity.id
_entity.type
_entity.pdbx_description
1 polymer ?
#
loop_
_entity_poly.entity_id
_entity_poly.type
_entity_poly.pdbx_seq_one_letter_code
_entity_poly.pdbx_strand_id
1 'polypeptide(L)'
;MKVTKQQVWTRALLLALPVVAAQVGLGQLQGELGYQSLSAALAQEGAEPKKQQETRRTPALRNKVYETLSEAQAAAEAKDYNGAAKILDGMLASGGKNALNSYELANVYNLYAFIHYSREDYARALQAYENVIRQPDIPLAMEINTRYTVAQLYFVQEDWQKGINALNDWFGMTENPPESAYVLLAQGYYQLKDYNKSLLNVEKAINMYKGKGKVPKEQWYNLARFLYFYKNDINKSVDVLEELLTHYPKKQYWVQISHMYGEQKKESEQLAAMETAYVQDMLDKGSEQVTMAYLYLNAEVPYKAAKVLDKGIKNKSVEGTSKNYEILGNAFRQ
;
A
#
# COMPACT_ATOMS: atom_id res chain seq x y z
N MET A 1 31.02 21.18 -9.52
CA MET A 1 29.77 21.12 -8.73
C MET A 1 29.86 19.89 -7.85
N LYS A 2 30.03 20.05 -6.53
CA LYS A 2 30.06 18.91 -5.59
C LYS A 2 28.62 18.42 -5.39
N VAL A 3 28.27 17.28 -6.00
CA VAL A 3 27.01 16.59 -5.71
C VAL A 3 27.13 16.07 -4.29
N THR A 4 26.31 16.58 -3.38
CA THR A 4 26.33 16.16 -1.98
C THR A 4 25.91 14.69 -1.87
N LYS A 5 26.53 13.93 -0.95
CA LYS A 5 26.25 12.51 -0.69
C LYS A 5 24.74 12.22 -0.56
N GLN A 6 23.97 13.15 -0.03
CA GLN A 6 22.51 13.10 0.09
C GLN A 6 21.77 12.99 -1.26
N GLN A 7 22.27 13.65 -2.33
CA GLN A 7 21.59 13.65 -3.64
C GLN A 7 21.75 12.31 -4.40
N VAL A 8 22.83 11.56 -4.16
CA VAL A 8 23.05 10.26 -4.81
C VAL A 8 22.12 9.20 -4.24
N TRP A 9 21.88 9.22 -2.92
CA TRP A 9 21.01 8.28 -2.22
C TRP A 9 19.53 8.53 -2.46
N THR A 10 19.13 9.80 -2.58
CA THR A 10 17.74 10.17 -2.91
C THR A 10 17.33 9.64 -4.29
N ARG A 11 18.27 9.60 -5.26
CA ARG A 11 17.99 9.06 -6.60
C ARG A 11 17.88 7.53 -6.65
N ALA A 12 18.67 6.81 -5.86
CA ALA A 12 18.59 5.34 -5.80
C ALA A 12 17.33 4.84 -5.07
N LEU A 13 16.83 5.58 -4.09
CA LEU A 13 15.59 5.27 -3.37
C LEU A 13 14.32 5.66 -4.17
N LEU A 14 14.38 6.74 -4.95
CA LEU A 14 13.25 7.20 -5.78
C LEU A 14 12.91 6.26 -6.94
N LEU A 15 13.88 5.46 -7.43
CA LEU A 15 13.65 4.51 -8.52
C LEU A 15 12.91 3.24 -8.08
N ALA A 16 12.80 2.97 -6.80
CA ALA A 16 12.08 1.79 -6.27
C ALA A 16 10.61 2.06 -5.86
N LEU A 17 10.17 3.31 -5.83
CA LEU A 17 8.85 3.69 -5.30
C LEU A 17 7.72 3.87 -6.33
N PRO A 18 7.94 4.22 -7.62
CA PRO A 18 6.81 4.44 -8.53
C PRO A 18 6.01 3.18 -8.88
N VAL A 19 6.57 1.98 -8.68
CA VAL A 19 5.85 0.71 -8.94
C VAL A 19 4.89 0.32 -7.81
N VAL A 20 5.09 0.83 -6.59
CA VAL A 20 4.31 0.44 -5.41
C VAL A 20 2.93 1.11 -5.37
N ALA A 21 2.80 2.34 -5.87
CA ALA A 21 1.54 3.08 -5.81
C ALA A 21 0.45 2.48 -6.74
N ALA A 22 0.84 1.95 -7.90
CA ALA A 22 -0.11 1.40 -8.87
C ALA A 22 -0.57 -0.03 -8.53
N GLN A 23 0.26 -0.85 -7.87
CA GLN A 23 -0.09 -2.24 -7.56
C GLN A 23 -0.89 -2.43 -6.28
N VAL A 24 -0.81 -1.52 -5.31
CA VAL A 24 -1.55 -1.64 -4.05
C VAL A 24 -3.01 -1.23 -4.19
N GLY A 25 -3.33 -0.30 -5.10
CA GLY A 25 -4.71 0.14 -5.33
C GLY A 25 -5.57 -0.91 -6.04
N LEU A 26 -5.06 -1.54 -7.08
CA LEU A 26 -5.87 -2.42 -7.96
C LEU A 26 -6.11 -3.81 -7.37
N GLY A 27 -5.13 -4.42 -6.71
CA GLY A 27 -5.27 -5.77 -6.16
C GLY A 27 -6.17 -5.86 -4.93
N GLN A 28 -6.24 -4.79 -4.11
CA GLN A 28 -7.13 -4.75 -2.94
C GLN A 28 -8.55 -4.33 -3.31
N LEU A 29 -8.73 -3.45 -4.28
CA LEU A 29 -10.06 -3.08 -4.77
C LEU A 29 -10.80 -4.25 -5.42
N GLN A 30 -10.10 -5.17 -6.08
CA GLN A 30 -10.72 -6.40 -6.63
C GLN A 30 -11.17 -7.40 -5.56
N GLY A 31 -10.55 -7.39 -4.37
CA GLY A 31 -10.92 -8.26 -3.25
C GLY A 31 -12.02 -7.69 -2.34
N GLU A 32 -12.10 -6.38 -2.21
CA GLU A 32 -13.05 -5.71 -1.28
C GLU A 32 -14.30 -5.16 -1.97
N LEU A 33 -14.26 -4.88 -3.29
CA LEU A 33 -15.42 -4.57 -4.11
C LEU A 33 -16.17 -5.84 -4.57
N GLY A 34 -15.64 -7.01 -4.18
CA GLY A 34 -16.37 -8.27 -4.31
C GLY A 34 -17.69 -8.10 -3.55
N TYR A 35 -18.74 -8.03 -4.34
CA TYR A 35 -20.13 -8.04 -3.98
C TYR A 35 -20.34 -8.80 -2.66
N GLN A 36 -20.42 -8.09 -1.55
CA GLN A 36 -21.03 -8.67 -0.35
C GLN A 36 -22.49 -8.86 -0.72
N SER A 37 -22.80 -10.11 -1.07
CA SER A 37 -24.16 -10.54 -1.38
C SER A 37 -25.11 -10.00 -0.33
N LEU A 38 -26.29 -9.60 -0.76
CA LEU A 38 -27.44 -9.25 0.08
C LEU A 38 -27.72 -10.23 1.25
N SER A 39 -27.11 -11.40 1.23
CA SER A 39 -27.19 -12.45 2.27
C SER A 39 -26.29 -12.25 3.48
N ALA A 40 -25.26 -11.39 3.44
CA ALA A 40 -24.37 -11.16 4.59
C ALA A 40 -24.94 -10.20 5.65
N ALA A 41 -26.02 -9.50 5.35
CA ALA A 41 -26.70 -8.61 6.31
C ALA A 41 -27.52 -9.37 7.39
N LEU A 42 -27.64 -10.69 7.29
CA LEU A 42 -28.48 -11.52 8.20
C LEU A 42 -27.69 -12.36 9.22
N ALA A 43 -26.35 -12.28 9.25
CA ALA A 43 -25.54 -13.12 10.12
C ALA A 43 -24.57 -12.32 11.00
N GLN A 44 -25.09 -11.50 11.90
CA GLN A 44 -24.34 -11.05 13.09
C GLN A 44 -25.29 -10.90 14.29
N GLU A 45 -25.69 -12.02 14.86
CA GLU A 45 -26.11 -12.10 16.25
C GLU A 45 -24.86 -12.43 17.09
N GLY A 46 -24.54 -11.56 18.04
CA GLY A 46 -23.58 -11.84 19.10
C GLY A 46 -22.43 -10.84 19.26
N ALA A 47 -22.72 -9.58 19.56
CA ALA A 47 -21.75 -8.66 20.14
C ALA A 47 -22.46 -7.72 21.13
N GLU A 48 -21.81 -7.46 22.29
CA GLU A 48 -22.30 -6.62 23.38
C GLU A 48 -22.77 -5.22 22.94
N PRO A 49 -23.68 -4.57 23.66
CA PRO A 49 -24.34 -3.32 23.24
C PRO A 49 -23.33 -2.16 23.29
N LYS A 50 -22.81 -1.78 22.13
CA LYS A 50 -22.13 -0.51 21.91
C LYS A 50 -23.17 0.58 21.67
N LYS A 51 -22.86 1.83 22.07
CA LYS A 51 -23.68 3.03 21.83
C LYS A 51 -24.40 2.92 20.48
N GLN A 52 -25.75 2.96 20.53
CA GLN A 52 -26.58 2.90 19.35
C GLN A 52 -26.24 4.03 18.41
N GLN A 53 -25.51 3.71 17.31
CA GLN A 53 -25.60 4.54 16.11
C GLN A 53 -27.07 4.56 15.69
N GLU A 54 -27.59 5.75 15.32
CA GLU A 54 -28.91 5.88 14.74
C GLU A 54 -29.04 4.94 13.55
N THR A 55 -29.63 3.79 13.75
CA THR A 55 -29.86 2.81 12.68
C THR A 55 -30.98 3.33 11.81
N ARG A 56 -30.64 3.93 10.68
CA ARG A 56 -31.65 4.19 9.65
C ARG A 56 -32.22 2.85 9.21
N ARG A 57 -33.56 2.71 9.21
CA ARG A 57 -34.25 1.49 8.76
C ARG A 57 -33.88 1.24 7.31
N THR A 58 -33.46 0.01 6.98
CA THR A 58 -33.27 -0.41 5.58
C THR A 58 -34.65 -0.57 4.95
N PRO A 59 -35.03 0.25 3.94
CA PRO A 59 -36.28 0.07 3.22
C PRO A 59 -36.26 -1.25 2.45
N ALA A 60 -37.41 -1.89 2.28
CA ALA A 60 -37.53 -3.04 1.42
C ALA A 60 -37.61 -2.60 -0.04
N LEU A 61 -36.95 -3.33 -0.93
CA LEU A 61 -37.14 -3.19 -2.37
C LEU A 61 -38.50 -3.79 -2.76
N ARG A 62 -39.23 -3.13 -3.65
CA ARG A 62 -40.42 -3.72 -4.27
C ARG A 62 -40.03 -4.95 -5.09
N ASN A 63 -40.82 -6.04 -5.05
CA ASN A 63 -40.47 -7.30 -5.72
C ASN A 63 -40.08 -7.12 -7.19
N LYS A 64 -40.88 -6.37 -7.95
CA LYS A 64 -40.59 -6.08 -9.36
C LYS A 64 -39.25 -5.34 -9.56
N VAL A 65 -38.93 -4.42 -8.65
CA VAL A 65 -37.64 -3.68 -8.70
C VAL A 65 -36.48 -4.62 -8.39
N TYR A 66 -36.63 -5.47 -7.38
CA TYR A 66 -35.66 -6.49 -7.04
C TYR A 66 -35.38 -7.45 -8.19
N GLU A 67 -36.43 -7.98 -8.85
CA GLU A 67 -36.29 -8.87 -10.01
C GLU A 67 -35.54 -8.20 -11.15
N THR A 68 -35.93 -6.96 -11.51
CA THR A 68 -35.27 -6.20 -12.59
C THR A 68 -33.82 -5.84 -12.26
N LEU A 69 -33.52 -5.48 -10.99
CA LEU A 69 -32.13 -5.26 -10.56
C LEU A 69 -31.30 -6.54 -10.62
N SER A 70 -31.89 -7.69 -10.24
CA SER A 70 -31.21 -8.99 -10.31
C SER A 70 -30.90 -9.39 -11.76
N GLU A 71 -31.80 -9.11 -12.69
CA GLU A 71 -31.57 -9.32 -14.13
C GLU A 71 -30.43 -8.43 -14.64
N ALA A 72 -30.44 -7.14 -14.31
CA ALA A 72 -29.37 -6.21 -14.68
C ALA A 72 -28.02 -6.62 -14.08
N GLN A 73 -28.02 -7.11 -12.82
CA GLN A 73 -26.83 -7.61 -12.18
C GLN A 73 -26.28 -8.84 -12.87
N ALA A 74 -27.13 -9.83 -13.19
CA ALA A 74 -26.72 -11.05 -13.90
C ALA A 74 -26.10 -10.71 -15.27
N ALA A 75 -26.70 -9.75 -16.01
CA ALA A 75 -26.12 -9.27 -17.26
C ALA A 75 -24.74 -8.62 -17.05
N ALA A 76 -24.59 -7.79 -16.01
CA ALA A 76 -23.30 -7.14 -15.69
C ALA A 76 -22.22 -8.16 -15.29
N GLU A 77 -22.57 -9.17 -14.49
CA GLU A 77 -21.67 -10.27 -14.11
C GLU A 77 -21.25 -11.12 -15.31
N ALA A 78 -22.17 -11.32 -16.28
CA ALA A 78 -21.87 -11.94 -17.58
C ALA A 78 -21.07 -11.01 -18.52
N LYS A 79 -20.69 -9.80 -18.05
CA LYS A 79 -19.99 -8.76 -18.82
C LYS A 79 -20.81 -8.17 -19.98
N ASP A 80 -22.11 -8.43 -20.04
CA ASP A 80 -23.03 -7.68 -20.92
C ASP A 80 -23.39 -6.34 -20.28
N TYR A 81 -22.41 -5.45 -20.22
CA TYR A 81 -22.57 -4.13 -19.61
C TYR A 81 -23.58 -3.25 -20.36
N ASN A 82 -23.74 -3.46 -21.66
CA ASN A 82 -24.69 -2.69 -22.45
C ASN A 82 -26.14 -3.18 -22.21
N GLY A 83 -26.33 -4.49 -22.10
CA GLY A 83 -27.63 -5.07 -21.73
C GLY A 83 -28.03 -4.65 -20.31
N ALA A 84 -27.10 -4.74 -19.37
CA ALA A 84 -27.32 -4.28 -17.99
C ALA A 84 -27.71 -2.79 -17.93
N ALA A 85 -26.95 -1.92 -18.62
CA ALA A 85 -27.25 -0.49 -18.67
C ALA A 85 -28.63 -0.21 -19.24
N LYS A 86 -29.03 -0.89 -20.35
CA LYS A 86 -30.35 -0.74 -20.95
C LYS A 86 -31.50 -1.10 -20.01
N ILE A 87 -31.31 -2.15 -19.18
CA ILE A 87 -32.28 -2.53 -18.13
C ILE A 87 -32.41 -1.39 -17.12
N LEU A 88 -31.27 -0.88 -16.62
CA LEU A 88 -31.22 0.21 -15.65
C LEU A 88 -31.81 1.52 -16.19
N ASP A 89 -31.55 1.86 -17.49
CA ASP A 89 -32.16 3.01 -18.16
C ASP A 89 -33.68 2.90 -18.17
N GLY A 90 -34.20 1.70 -18.44
CA GLY A 90 -35.62 1.42 -18.36
C GLY A 90 -36.20 1.61 -16.95
N MET A 91 -35.44 1.27 -15.93
CA MET A 91 -35.83 1.50 -14.52
C MET A 91 -35.89 3.00 -14.19
N LEU A 92 -34.89 3.78 -14.63
CA LEU A 92 -34.83 5.23 -14.38
C LEU A 92 -35.92 5.99 -15.16
N ALA A 93 -36.33 5.49 -16.33
CA ALA A 93 -37.41 6.06 -17.12
C ALA A 93 -38.82 5.80 -16.52
N SER A 94 -38.91 4.93 -15.49
CA SER A 94 -40.20 4.61 -14.86
C SER A 94 -40.73 5.81 -14.07
N GLY A 95 -41.98 6.19 -14.35
CA GLY A 95 -42.65 7.34 -13.75
C GLY A 95 -43.98 6.99 -13.06
N GLY A 96 -44.60 7.98 -12.45
CA GLY A 96 -45.88 7.84 -11.79
C GLY A 96 -45.86 6.82 -10.67
N LYS A 97 -46.77 5.86 -10.65
CA LYS A 97 -46.87 4.82 -9.62
C LYS A 97 -45.68 3.85 -9.61
N ASN A 98 -44.90 3.81 -10.70
CA ASN A 98 -43.73 2.97 -10.85
C ASN A 98 -42.43 3.72 -10.58
N ALA A 99 -42.47 5.01 -10.26
CA ALA A 99 -41.27 5.77 -9.92
C ALA A 99 -40.49 5.10 -8.79
N LEU A 100 -39.16 5.08 -8.93
CA LEU A 100 -38.27 4.49 -7.92
C LEU A 100 -38.21 5.39 -6.67
N ASN A 101 -38.20 4.79 -5.50
CA ASN A 101 -37.89 5.51 -4.28
C ASN A 101 -36.37 5.72 -4.12
N SER A 102 -35.96 6.51 -3.12
CA SER A 102 -34.54 6.84 -2.90
C SER A 102 -33.64 5.62 -2.73
N TYR A 103 -34.08 4.60 -2.01
CA TYR A 103 -33.30 3.39 -1.81
C TYR A 103 -33.21 2.55 -3.10
N GLU A 104 -34.27 2.46 -3.87
CA GLU A 104 -34.28 1.80 -5.17
C GLU A 104 -33.38 2.53 -6.17
N LEU A 105 -33.44 3.88 -6.21
CA LEU A 105 -32.53 4.71 -7.01
C LEU A 105 -31.08 4.50 -6.61
N ALA A 106 -30.80 4.44 -5.31
CA ALA A 106 -29.45 4.19 -4.82
C ALA A 106 -28.91 2.84 -5.30
N ASN A 107 -29.74 1.78 -5.31
CA ASN A 107 -29.31 0.48 -5.84
C ASN A 107 -29.09 0.51 -7.37
N VAL A 108 -29.92 1.22 -8.12
CA VAL A 108 -29.70 1.43 -9.56
C VAL A 108 -28.37 2.14 -9.81
N TYR A 109 -28.09 3.25 -9.11
CA TYR A 109 -26.82 3.98 -9.27
C TYR A 109 -25.62 3.16 -8.80
N ASN A 110 -25.77 2.35 -7.75
CA ASN A 110 -24.71 1.46 -7.30
C ASN A 110 -24.33 0.44 -8.39
N LEU A 111 -25.31 -0.11 -9.11
CA LEU A 111 -25.06 -1.04 -10.21
C LEU A 111 -24.46 -0.33 -11.43
N TYR A 112 -24.87 0.89 -11.73
CA TYR A 112 -24.18 1.72 -12.74
C TYR A 112 -22.72 1.98 -12.36
N ALA A 113 -22.47 2.30 -11.10
CA ALA A 113 -21.12 2.51 -10.62
C ALA A 113 -20.25 1.24 -10.80
N PHE A 114 -20.79 0.06 -10.48
CA PHE A 114 -20.13 -1.22 -10.74
C PHE A 114 -19.83 -1.45 -12.24
N ILE A 115 -20.80 -1.19 -13.13
CA ILE A 115 -20.63 -1.31 -14.60
C ILE A 115 -19.51 -0.39 -15.08
N HIS A 116 -19.52 0.88 -14.67
CA HIS A 116 -18.50 1.84 -15.07
C HIS A 116 -17.13 1.48 -14.51
N TYR A 117 -17.06 1.07 -13.25
CA TYR A 117 -15.83 0.60 -12.62
C TYR A 117 -15.23 -0.61 -13.34
N SER A 118 -16.08 -1.60 -13.69
CA SER A 118 -15.66 -2.81 -14.43
C SER A 118 -15.15 -2.52 -15.84
N ARG A 119 -15.53 -1.37 -16.40
CA ARG A 119 -15.03 -0.84 -17.69
C ARG A 119 -13.84 0.11 -17.52
N GLU A 120 -13.30 0.24 -16.32
CA GLU A 120 -12.23 1.19 -15.98
C GLU A 120 -12.60 2.67 -16.22
N ASP A 121 -13.90 2.97 -16.35
CA ASP A 121 -14.43 4.34 -16.46
C ASP A 121 -14.65 4.89 -15.04
N TYR A 122 -13.54 5.18 -14.37
CA TYR A 122 -13.55 5.61 -12.97
C TYR A 122 -14.26 6.95 -12.76
N ALA A 123 -14.25 7.83 -13.77
CA ALA A 123 -14.94 9.10 -13.70
C ALA A 123 -16.46 8.92 -13.63
N ARG A 124 -17.04 8.08 -14.49
CA ARG A 124 -18.46 7.78 -14.44
C ARG A 124 -18.83 6.91 -13.24
N ALA A 125 -17.96 5.98 -12.83
CA ALA A 125 -18.16 5.22 -11.61
C ALA A 125 -18.26 6.15 -10.38
N LEU A 126 -17.35 7.12 -10.25
CA LEU A 126 -17.39 8.12 -9.19
C LEU A 126 -18.70 8.92 -9.21
N GLN A 127 -19.13 9.42 -10.38
CA GLN A 127 -20.37 10.17 -10.52
C GLN A 127 -21.60 9.33 -10.12
N ALA A 128 -21.61 8.04 -10.48
CA ALA A 128 -22.67 7.13 -10.09
C ALA A 128 -22.70 6.89 -8.57
N TYR A 129 -21.54 6.67 -7.91
CA TYR A 129 -21.48 6.56 -6.45
C TYR A 129 -21.88 7.86 -5.74
N GLU A 130 -21.52 9.03 -6.27
CA GLU A 130 -22.01 10.30 -5.73
C GLU A 130 -23.53 10.40 -5.81
N ASN A 131 -24.16 9.89 -6.88
CA ASN A 131 -25.61 9.82 -7.00
C ASN A 131 -26.23 8.88 -5.96
N VAL A 132 -25.54 7.79 -5.58
CA VAL A 132 -25.97 6.95 -4.41
C VAL A 132 -26.01 7.80 -3.16
N ILE A 133 -24.93 8.51 -2.83
CA ILE A 133 -24.83 9.31 -1.60
C ILE A 133 -25.84 10.46 -1.55
N ARG A 134 -26.23 11.00 -2.70
CA ARG A 134 -27.25 12.08 -2.81
C ARG A 134 -28.66 11.60 -2.53
N GLN A 135 -28.92 10.29 -2.54
CA GLN A 135 -30.25 9.79 -2.22
C GLN A 135 -30.54 9.96 -0.73
N PRO A 136 -31.65 10.59 -0.36
CA PRO A 136 -32.04 10.71 1.04
C PRO A 136 -32.43 9.33 1.62
N ASP A 137 -32.30 9.19 2.92
CA ASP A 137 -32.80 8.05 3.70
C ASP A 137 -32.27 6.67 3.28
N ILE A 138 -31.10 6.63 2.62
CA ILE A 138 -30.41 5.35 2.38
C ILE A 138 -29.89 4.75 3.69
N PRO A 139 -29.74 3.42 3.77
CA PRO A 139 -29.17 2.77 4.95
C PRO A 139 -27.79 3.36 5.28
N LEU A 140 -27.54 3.61 6.57
CA LEU A 140 -26.27 4.20 7.01
C LEU A 140 -25.05 3.37 6.56
N ALA A 141 -25.16 2.03 6.62
CA ALA A 141 -24.12 1.13 6.16
C ALA A 141 -23.82 1.33 4.65
N MET A 142 -24.87 1.52 3.83
CA MET A 142 -24.70 1.79 2.39
C MET A 142 -23.98 3.13 2.17
N GLU A 143 -24.38 4.16 2.93
CA GLU A 143 -23.74 5.48 2.83
C GLU A 143 -22.25 5.40 3.23
N ILE A 144 -21.93 4.79 4.38
CA ILE A 144 -20.55 4.64 4.86
C ILE A 144 -19.70 3.88 3.84
N ASN A 145 -20.17 2.74 3.32
CA ASN A 145 -19.44 1.95 2.36
C ASN A 145 -19.22 2.70 1.05
N THR A 146 -20.25 3.39 0.56
CA THR A 146 -20.15 4.17 -0.68
C THR A 146 -19.18 5.34 -0.55
N ARG A 147 -19.18 6.06 0.59
CA ARG A 147 -18.22 7.14 0.85
C ARG A 147 -16.77 6.64 0.90
N TYR A 148 -16.55 5.45 1.47
CA TYR A 148 -15.23 4.84 1.45
C TYR A 148 -14.78 4.50 0.01
N THR A 149 -15.68 3.94 -0.80
CA THR A 149 -15.42 3.63 -2.21
C THR A 149 -15.14 4.91 -3.02
N VAL A 150 -15.89 5.99 -2.79
CA VAL A 150 -15.63 7.31 -3.40
C VAL A 150 -14.25 7.82 -3.05
N ALA A 151 -13.85 7.73 -1.77
CA ALA A 151 -12.50 8.11 -1.36
C ALA A 151 -11.44 7.29 -2.10
N GLN A 152 -11.59 5.96 -2.17
CA GLN A 152 -10.67 5.09 -2.91
C GLN A 152 -10.59 5.44 -4.40
N LEU A 153 -11.71 5.77 -5.04
CA LEU A 153 -11.73 6.16 -6.46
C LEU A 153 -10.99 7.47 -6.73
N TYR A 154 -11.05 8.45 -5.82
CA TYR A 154 -10.21 9.63 -5.93
C TYR A 154 -8.72 9.29 -5.89
N PHE A 155 -8.31 8.34 -5.04
CA PHE A 155 -6.92 7.86 -5.02
C PHE A 155 -6.53 7.14 -6.31
N VAL A 156 -7.44 6.35 -6.90
CA VAL A 156 -7.21 5.70 -8.21
C VAL A 156 -7.04 6.73 -9.34
N GLN A 157 -7.77 7.84 -9.26
CA GLN A 157 -7.66 8.94 -10.23
C GLN A 157 -6.50 9.91 -9.91
N GLU A 158 -5.67 9.61 -8.90
CA GLU A 158 -4.58 10.45 -8.43
C GLU A 158 -5.02 11.85 -7.94
N ASP A 159 -6.31 12.03 -7.64
CA ASP A 159 -6.83 13.24 -7.01
C ASP A 159 -6.63 13.15 -5.49
N TRP A 160 -5.36 13.20 -5.08
CA TRP A 160 -4.92 12.95 -3.71
C TRP A 160 -5.62 13.83 -2.68
N GLN A 161 -5.83 15.10 -3.00
CA GLN A 161 -6.46 16.03 -2.06
C GLN A 161 -7.95 15.70 -1.84
N LYS A 162 -8.69 15.41 -2.91
CA LYS A 162 -10.10 14.99 -2.76
C LYS A 162 -10.21 13.63 -2.09
N GLY A 163 -9.30 12.70 -2.41
CA GLY A 163 -9.24 11.40 -1.74
C GLY A 163 -9.02 11.52 -0.23
N ILE A 164 -8.07 12.38 0.20
CA ILE A 164 -7.82 12.65 1.62
C ILE A 164 -9.03 13.30 2.28
N ASN A 165 -9.66 14.28 1.64
CA ASN A 165 -10.84 14.96 2.21
C ASN A 165 -11.99 13.98 2.37
N ALA A 166 -12.32 13.22 1.31
CA ALA A 166 -13.39 12.22 1.34
C ALA A 166 -13.14 11.13 2.41
N LEU A 167 -11.87 10.72 2.57
CA LEU A 167 -11.50 9.72 3.57
C LEU A 167 -11.60 10.29 4.99
N ASN A 168 -11.22 11.55 5.21
CA ASN A 168 -11.38 12.21 6.51
C ASN A 168 -12.86 12.38 6.89
N ASP A 169 -13.72 12.73 5.93
CA ASP A 169 -15.16 12.80 6.16
C ASP A 169 -15.73 11.43 6.55
N TRP A 170 -15.28 10.37 5.84
CA TRP A 170 -15.65 9.00 6.15
C TRP A 170 -15.18 8.55 7.53
N PHE A 171 -13.96 8.94 7.98
CA PHE A 171 -13.48 8.65 9.33
C PHE A 171 -14.39 9.21 10.41
N GLY A 172 -15.08 10.34 10.16
CA GLY A 172 -16.08 10.90 11.06
C GLY A 172 -17.36 10.05 11.20
N MET A 173 -17.58 9.11 10.27
CA MET A 173 -18.79 8.27 10.21
C MET A 173 -18.56 6.83 10.67
N THR A 174 -17.31 6.40 10.86
CA THR A 174 -16.98 5.02 11.24
C THR A 174 -16.28 4.95 12.60
N GLU A 175 -16.70 4.04 13.46
CA GLU A 175 -16.09 3.85 14.78
C GLU A 175 -14.79 3.05 14.74
N ASN A 176 -14.67 2.11 13.79
CA ASN A 176 -13.56 1.16 13.70
C ASN A 176 -12.97 1.14 12.29
N PRO A 177 -12.27 2.22 11.88
CA PRO A 177 -11.65 2.25 10.56
C PRO A 177 -10.56 1.16 10.45
N PRO A 178 -10.51 0.43 9.32
CA PRO A 178 -9.48 -0.58 9.09
C PRO A 178 -8.11 0.05 8.87
N GLU A 179 -7.05 -0.73 9.05
CA GLU A 179 -5.67 -0.29 8.82
C GLU A 179 -5.45 0.19 7.39
N SER A 180 -6.14 -0.41 6.41
CA SER A 180 -6.06 -0.01 5.00
C SER A 180 -6.45 1.45 4.78
N ALA A 181 -7.39 1.99 5.54
CA ALA A 181 -7.79 3.39 5.45
C ALA A 181 -6.67 4.33 5.89
N TYR A 182 -5.94 3.99 6.95
CA TYR A 182 -4.76 4.77 7.38
C TYR A 182 -3.62 4.67 6.38
N VAL A 183 -3.44 3.51 5.73
CA VAL A 183 -2.45 3.35 4.65
C VAL A 183 -2.80 4.23 3.46
N LEU A 184 -4.07 4.33 3.07
CA LEU A 184 -4.51 5.24 2.03
C LEU A 184 -4.22 6.70 2.38
N LEU A 185 -4.51 7.14 3.61
CA LEU A 185 -4.12 8.48 4.07
C LEU A 185 -2.61 8.68 3.98
N ALA A 186 -1.82 7.70 4.44
CA ALA A 186 -0.37 7.77 4.38
C ALA A 186 0.13 7.95 2.95
N GLN A 187 -0.42 7.20 2.00
CA GLN A 187 -0.09 7.31 0.57
C GLN A 187 -0.48 8.67 0.01
N GLY A 188 -1.70 9.17 0.28
CA GLY A 188 -2.14 10.48 -0.18
C GLY A 188 -1.26 11.60 0.34
N TYR A 189 -0.97 11.62 1.64
CA TYR A 189 -0.07 12.61 2.23
C TYR A 189 1.36 12.50 1.70
N TYR A 190 1.84 11.29 1.40
CA TYR A 190 3.13 11.08 0.75
C TYR A 190 3.18 11.75 -0.64
N GLN A 191 2.15 11.56 -1.46
CA GLN A 191 2.05 12.16 -2.79
C GLN A 191 1.99 13.70 -2.72
N LEU A 192 1.30 14.24 -1.72
CA LEU A 192 1.28 15.67 -1.44
C LEU A 192 2.53 16.19 -0.72
N LYS A 193 3.52 15.31 -0.47
CA LYS A 193 4.78 15.62 0.24
C LYS A 193 4.59 16.08 1.70
N ASP A 194 3.42 15.83 2.29
CA ASP A 194 3.21 16.00 3.72
C ASP A 194 3.72 14.73 4.46
N TYR A 195 5.05 14.62 4.52
CA TYR A 195 5.72 13.44 5.06
C TYR A 195 5.47 13.22 6.56
N ASN A 196 5.13 14.28 7.30
CA ASN A 196 4.79 14.16 8.72
C ASN A 196 3.45 13.44 8.90
N LYS A 197 2.40 13.85 8.17
CA LYS A 197 1.11 13.17 8.22
C LYS A 197 1.17 11.78 7.59
N SER A 198 1.96 11.60 6.52
CA SER A 198 2.20 10.29 5.94
C SER A 198 2.77 9.31 6.97
N LEU A 199 3.84 9.72 7.68
CA LEU A 199 4.47 8.89 8.72
C LEU A 199 3.49 8.54 9.83
N LEU A 200 2.78 9.52 10.37
CA LEU A 200 1.79 9.31 11.44
C LEU A 200 0.76 8.24 11.07
N ASN A 201 0.26 8.28 9.83
CA ASN A 201 -0.77 7.36 9.39
C ASN A 201 -0.22 5.96 9.09
N VAL A 202 0.96 5.82 8.48
CA VAL A 202 1.54 4.49 8.25
C VAL A 202 1.97 3.81 9.55
N GLU A 203 2.50 4.56 10.52
CA GLU A 203 2.81 4.04 11.86
C GLU A 203 1.53 3.53 12.55
N LYS A 204 0.45 4.30 12.47
CA LYS A 204 -0.85 3.89 13.03
C LYS A 204 -1.32 2.58 12.42
N ALA A 205 -1.27 2.44 11.10
CA ALA A 205 -1.63 1.20 10.41
C ALA A 205 -0.76 0.01 10.86
N ILE A 206 0.56 0.20 10.92
CA ILE A 206 1.53 -0.82 11.37
C ILE A 206 1.19 -1.26 12.80
N ASN A 207 1.01 -0.31 13.73
CA ASN A 207 0.75 -0.61 15.13
C ASN A 207 -0.60 -1.31 15.34
N MET A 208 -1.64 -0.90 14.63
CA MET A 208 -2.94 -1.58 14.66
C MET A 208 -2.84 -3.02 14.16
N TYR A 209 -2.07 -3.27 13.11
CA TYR A 209 -1.90 -4.61 12.55
C TYR A 209 -1.09 -5.52 13.46
N LYS A 210 0.01 -5.00 14.06
CA LYS A 210 0.78 -5.68 15.09
C LYS A 210 -0.05 -5.98 16.34
N GLY A 211 -0.91 -5.04 16.76
CA GLY A 211 -1.82 -5.23 17.89
C GLY A 211 -2.83 -6.37 17.70
N LYS A 212 -3.09 -6.77 16.44
CA LYS A 212 -3.89 -7.96 16.09
C LYS A 212 -3.05 -9.24 15.97
N GLY A 213 -1.78 -9.24 16.36
CA GLY A 213 -0.86 -10.36 16.22
C GLY A 213 -0.48 -10.68 14.77
N LYS A 214 -0.64 -9.72 13.84
CA LYS A 214 -0.36 -9.90 12.42
C LYS A 214 0.92 -9.20 12.01
N VAL A 215 1.63 -9.75 11.02
CA VAL A 215 2.81 -9.12 10.43
C VAL A 215 2.39 -8.05 9.42
N PRO A 216 2.72 -6.76 9.64
CA PRO A 216 2.44 -5.69 8.71
C PRO A 216 3.05 -5.95 7.33
N LYS A 217 2.38 -5.48 6.27
CA LYS A 217 2.84 -5.68 4.89
C LYS A 217 4.20 -5.00 4.65
N GLU A 218 5.07 -5.64 3.89
CA GLU A 218 6.41 -5.13 3.54
C GLU A 218 6.38 -3.68 3.03
N GLN A 219 5.37 -3.34 2.25
CA GLN A 219 5.19 -2.01 1.67
C GLN A 219 4.97 -0.92 2.72
N TRP A 220 4.30 -1.25 3.83
CA TRP A 220 4.07 -0.30 4.92
C TRP A 220 5.37 0.02 5.65
N TYR A 221 6.16 -1.00 5.93
CA TYR A 221 7.50 -0.83 6.50
C TYR A 221 8.41 -0.05 5.55
N ASN A 222 8.37 -0.31 4.24
CA ASN A 222 9.17 0.43 3.28
C ASN A 222 8.81 1.92 3.23
N LEU A 223 7.51 2.26 3.32
CA LEU A 223 7.06 3.65 3.41
C LEU A 223 7.56 4.30 4.71
N ALA A 224 7.36 3.65 5.87
CA ALA A 224 7.82 4.16 7.16
C ALA A 224 9.34 4.38 7.19
N ARG A 225 10.11 3.38 6.72
CA ARG A 225 11.58 3.47 6.61
C ARG A 225 12.04 4.65 5.75
N PHE A 226 11.42 4.84 4.58
CA PHE A 226 11.72 5.98 3.72
C PHE A 226 11.47 7.31 4.43
N LEU A 227 10.33 7.44 5.12
CA LEU A 227 9.94 8.64 5.81
C LEU A 227 10.85 8.95 7.00
N TYR A 228 11.27 7.95 7.77
CA TYR A 228 12.25 8.12 8.84
C TYR A 228 13.62 8.54 8.30
N PHE A 229 14.07 7.89 7.22
CA PHE A 229 15.33 8.27 6.56
C PHE A 229 15.28 9.70 6.04
N TYR A 230 14.17 10.11 5.40
CA TYR A 230 13.97 11.48 4.93
C TYR A 230 14.05 12.52 6.08
N LYS A 231 13.54 12.15 7.25
CA LYS A 231 13.61 12.98 8.47
C LYS A 231 14.97 12.90 9.19
N ASN A 232 15.92 12.17 8.64
CA ASN A 232 17.23 11.90 9.25
C ASN A 232 17.13 11.19 10.62
N ASP A 233 16.04 10.44 10.85
CA ASP A 233 15.89 9.59 12.03
C ASP A 233 16.49 8.21 11.76
N ILE A 234 17.82 8.14 11.89
CA ILE A 234 18.58 6.92 11.60
C ILE A 234 18.18 5.78 12.55
N ASN A 235 17.90 6.08 13.83
CA ASN A 235 17.52 5.06 14.81
C ASN A 235 16.22 4.36 14.40
N LYS A 236 15.19 5.14 14.09
CA LYS A 236 13.91 4.58 13.62
C LYS A 236 14.02 3.89 12.28
N SER A 237 14.92 4.35 11.39
CA SER A 237 15.19 3.66 10.13
C SER A 237 15.80 2.28 10.36
N VAL A 238 16.69 2.14 11.35
CA VAL A 238 17.27 0.84 11.76
C VAL A 238 16.19 -0.06 12.36
N ASP A 239 15.37 0.44 13.30
CA ASP A 239 14.28 -0.34 13.91
C ASP A 239 13.36 -0.96 12.82
N VAL A 240 13.01 -0.18 11.80
CA VAL A 240 12.16 -0.67 10.69
C VAL A 240 12.90 -1.65 9.78
N LEU A 241 14.21 -1.47 9.57
CA LEU A 241 15.02 -2.43 8.79
C LEU A 241 15.17 -3.78 9.52
N GLU A 242 15.30 -3.78 10.84
CA GLU A 242 15.33 -5.00 11.65
C GLU A 242 13.99 -5.78 11.54
N GLU A 243 12.85 -5.07 11.57
CA GLU A 243 11.54 -5.68 11.31
C GLU A 243 11.43 -6.26 9.89
N LEU A 244 11.93 -5.52 8.89
CA LEU A 244 11.97 -5.99 7.51
C LEU A 244 12.85 -7.23 7.36
N LEU A 245 14.00 -7.28 8.03
CA LEU A 245 14.89 -8.45 8.00
C LEU A 245 14.30 -9.65 8.72
N THR A 246 13.53 -9.42 9.80
CA THR A 246 12.85 -10.47 10.53
C THR A 246 11.76 -11.15 9.71
N HIS A 247 10.97 -10.37 8.97
CA HIS A 247 9.79 -10.87 8.29
C HIS A 247 9.93 -11.01 6.77
N TYR A 248 10.83 -10.23 6.17
CA TYR A 248 11.05 -10.14 4.72
C TYR A 248 12.54 -10.09 4.38
N PRO A 249 13.37 -11.10 4.77
CA PRO A 249 14.82 -11.05 4.61
C PRO A 249 15.20 -10.97 3.13
N LYS A 250 15.71 -9.81 2.71
CA LYS A 250 16.16 -9.53 1.34
C LYS A 250 17.51 -8.84 1.36
N LYS A 251 18.37 -9.11 0.35
CA LYS A 251 19.68 -8.48 0.17
C LYS A 251 19.66 -6.98 0.42
N GLN A 252 18.69 -6.29 -0.18
CA GLN A 252 18.61 -4.83 -0.09
C GLN A 252 18.51 -4.31 1.34
N TYR A 253 17.86 -5.05 2.23
CA TYR A 253 17.71 -4.65 3.64
C TYR A 253 18.98 -4.92 4.43
N TRP A 254 19.69 -6.02 4.17
CA TRP A 254 21.00 -6.29 4.76
C TRP A 254 22.04 -5.23 4.39
N VAL A 255 22.11 -4.86 3.11
CA VAL A 255 23.02 -3.82 2.65
C VAL A 255 22.65 -2.45 3.25
N GLN A 256 21.36 -2.12 3.32
CA GLN A 256 20.92 -0.84 3.87
C GLN A 256 21.16 -0.73 5.37
N ILE A 257 20.86 -1.78 6.15
CA ILE A 257 21.09 -1.74 7.60
C ILE A 257 22.58 -1.65 7.90
N SER A 258 23.43 -2.35 7.14
CA SER A 258 24.89 -2.21 7.27
C SER A 258 25.31 -0.75 7.08
N HIS A 259 24.80 -0.04 6.08
CA HIS A 259 25.09 1.38 5.91
C HIS A 259 24.58 2.25 7.08
N MET A 260 23.38 1.96 7.58
CA MET A 260 22.81 2.70 8.73
C MET A 260 23.64 2.49 9.99
N TYR A 261 24.12 1.27 10.24
CA TYR A 261 25.04 1.01 11.37
C TYR A 261 26.37 1.75 11.19
N GLY A 262 26.87 1.88 9.96
CA GLY A 262 28.05 2.71 9.67
C GLY A 262 27.84 4.20 10.00
N GLU A 263 26.67 4.77 9.68
CA GLU A 263 26.33 6.15 10.06
C GLU A 263 26.21 6.30 11.61
N GLN A 264 25.83 5.25 12.32
CA GLN A 264 25.79 5.21 13.79
C GLN A 264 27.17 4.90 14.41
N LYS A 265 28.22 4.66 13.62
CA LYS A 265 29.56 4.22 14.06
C LYS A 265 29.53 2.88 14.79
N LYS A 266 28.59 2.02 14.49
CA LYS A 266 28.45 0.65 14.99
C LYS A 266 29.14 -0.30 14.03
N GLU A 267 30.48 -0.33 14.10
CA GLU A 267 31.32 -1.03 13.11
C GLU A 267 31.13 -2.55 13.13
N SER A 268 30.93 -3.13 14.32
CA SER A 268 30.69 -4.57 14.47
C SER A 268 29.36 -5.00 13.82
N GLU A 269 28.29 -4.24 14.08
CA GLU A 269 26.95 -4.49 13.52
C GLU A 269 26.93 -4.22 12.01
N GLN A 270 27.67 -3.20 11.55
CA GLN A 270 27.86 -2.92 10.14
C GLN A 270 28.47 -4.10 9.40
N LEU A 271 29.58 -4.62 9.94
CA LEU A 271 30.27 -5.79 9.40
C LEU A 271 29.37 -7.02 9.42
N ALA A 272 28.74 -7.32 10.56
CA ALA A 272 27.88 -8.49 10.73
C ALA A 272 26.71 -8.51 9.72
N ALA A 273 26.07 -7.36 9.49
CA ALA A 273 24.99 -7.24 8.54
C ALA A 273 25.45 -7.51 7.09
N MET A 274 26.59 -6.92 6.69
CA MET A 274 27.14 -7.13 5.36
C MET A 274 27.69 -8.56 5.17
N GLU A 275 28.32 -9.11 6.20
CA GLU A 275 28.82 -10.51 6.22
C GLU A 275 27.66 -11.50 6.08
N THR A 276 26.53 -11.23 6.75
CA THR A 276 25.34 -12.06 6.63
C THR A 276 24.85 -12.13 5.18
N ALA A 277 24.78 -10.99 4.49
CA ALA A 277 24.43 -10.98 3.05
C ALA A 277 25.47 -11.70 2.19
N TYR A 278 26.77 -11.57 2.52
CA TYR A 278 27.85 -12.21 1.78
C TYR A 278 27.82 -13.74 1.94
N VAL A 279 27.67 -14.24 3.16
CA VAL A 279 27.65 -15.69 3.43
C VAL A 279 26.46 -16.39 2.81
N GLN A 280 25.33 -15.68 2.69
CA GLN A 280 24.15 -16.14 1.97
C GLN A 280 24.22 -15.99 0.45
N ASP A 281 25.41 -15.62 -0.09
CA ASP A 281 25.67 -15.43 -1.53
C ASP A 281 24.74 -14.38 -2.19
N MET A 282 24.30 -13.40 -1.39
CA MET A 282 23.40 -12.34 -1.85
C MET A 282 24.14 -11.16 -2.50
N LEU A 283 25.44 -10.98 -2.27
CA LEU A 283 26.23 -9.85 -2.81
C LEU A 283 26.65 -10.15 -4.26
N ASP A 284 25.78 -9.82 -5.21
CA ASP A 284 25.97 -10.08 -6.64
C ASP A 284 26.71 -8.95 -7.40
N LYS A 285 26.89 -7.78 -6.76
CA LYS A 285 27.62 -6.65 -7.35
C LYS A 285 29.05 -6.61 -6.85
N GLY A 286 30.00 -6.45 -7.78
CA GLY A 286 31.42 -6.33 -7.41
C GLY A 286 31.71 -5.20 -6.43
N SER A 287 31.00 -4.08 -6.52
CA SER A 287 31.11 -2.98 -5.57
C SER A 287 30.70 -3.37 -4.13
N GLU A 288 29.72 -4.24 -3.98
CA GLU A 288 29.27 -4.76 -2.66
C GLU A 288 30.35 -5.68 -2.08
N GLN A 289 30.97 -6.54 -2.91
CA GLN A 289 32.05 -7.42 -2.49
C GLN A 289 33.33 -6.61 -2.13
N VAL A 290 33.63 -5.55 -2.87
CA VAL A 290 34.72 -4.63 -2.51
C VAL A 290 34.42 -3.91 -1.19
N THR A 291 33.19 -3.48 -0.96
CA THR A 291 32.78 -2.89 0.31
C THR A 291 32.96 -3.90 1.45
N MET A 292 32.55 -5.16 1.24
CA MET A 292 32.73 -6.23 2.22
C MET A 292 34.22 -6.42 2.58
N ALA A 293 35.11 -6.39 1.59
CA ALA A 293 36.55 -6.49 1.82
C ALA A 293 37.09 -5.32 2.64
N TYR A 294 36.64 -4.09 2.37
CA TYR A 294 37.00 -2.94 3.22
C TYR A 294 36.52 -3.08 4.66
N LEU A 295 35.29 -3.58 4.88
CA LEU A 295 34.78 -3.80 6.22
C LEU A 295 35.62 -4.83 6.99
N TYR A 296 36.08 -5.89 6.32
CA TYR A 296 37.01 -6.86 6.93
C TYR A 296 38.38 -6.25 7.26
N LEU A 297 38.92 -5.41 6.36
CA LEU A 297 40.19 -4.73 6.63
C LEU A 297 40.08 -3.77 7.81
N ASN A 298 38.99 -3.00 7.89
CA ASN A 298 38.74 -2.10 9.02
C ASN A 298 38.56 -2.85 10.35
N ALA A 299 38.04 -4.07 10.29
CA ALA A 299 37.90 -4.95 11.46
C ALA A 299 39.16 -5.80 11.76
N GLU A 300 40.30 -5.50 11.10
CA GLU A 300 41.58 -6.23 11.27
C GLU A 300 41.49 -7.73 10.96
N VAL A 301 40.66 -8.09 9.95
CA VAL A 301 40.50 -9.47 9.47
C VAL A 301 40.95 -9.59 7.99
N PRO A 302 42.25 -9.32 7.70
CA PRO A 302 42.75 -9.20 6.33
C PRO A 302 42.63 -10.49 5.52
N TYR A 303 42.75 -11.66 6.15
CA TYR A 303 42.56 -12.94 5.48
C TYR A 303 41.18 -13.07 4.81
N LYS A 304 40.10 -12.67 5.51
CA LYS A 304 38.75 -12.69 4.94
C LYS A 304 38.60 -11.67 3.79
N ALA A 305 39.18 -10.48 3.94
CA ALA A 305 39.22 -9.47 2.87
C ALA A 305 39.88 -9.99 1.61
N ALA A 306 41.09 -10.60 1.73
CA ALA A 306 41.81 -11.21 0.63
C ALA A 306 40.97 -12.30 -0.05
N LYS A 307 40.32 -13.18 0.72
CA LYS A 307 39.48 -14.27 0.20
C LYS A 307 38.30 -13.78 -0.60
N VAL A 308 37.61 -12.72 -0.15
CA VAL A 308 36.49 -12.10 -0.87
C VAL A 308 36.94 -11.54 -2.21
N LEU A 309 38.02 -10.74 -2.24
CA LEU A 309 38.51 -10.11 -3.45
C LEU A 309 39.11 -11.11 -4.41
N ASP A 310 39.93 -12.05 -3.95
CA ASP A 310 40.54 -13.10 -4.81
C ASP A 310 39.44 -13.93 -5.49
N LYS A 311 38.42 -14.39 -4.73
CA LYS A 311 37.26 -15.09 -5.29
C LYS A 311 36.51 -14.23 -6.31
N GLY A 312 36.22 -12.96 -5.94
CA GLY A 312 35.48 -12.04 -6.80
C GLY A 312 36.18 -11.69 -8.10
N ILE A 313 37.51 -11.50 -8.08
CA ILE A 313 38.31 -11.21 -9.28
C ILE A 313 38.40 -12.48 -10.16
N LYS A 314 38.65 -13.65 -9.57
CA LYS A 314 38.73 -14.93 -10.30
C LYS A 314 37.43 -15.29 -11.02
N ASN A 315 36.31 -15.12 -10.40
CA ASN A 315 35.00 -15.41 -10.99
C ASN A 315 34.41 -14.23 -11.79
N LYS A 316 35.18 -13.13 -11.94
CA LYS A 316 34.79 -11.92 -12.67
C LYS A 316 33.60 -11.15 -12.13
N SER A 317 33.16 -11.41 -10.89
CA SER A 317 32.14 -10.58 -10.22
C SER A 317 32.70 -9.23 -9.74
N VAL A 318 34.01 -9.20 -9.45
CA VAL A 318 34.80 -7.98 -9.18
C VAL A 318 35.72 -7.70 -10.35
N GLU A 319 35.71 -6.48 -10.87
CA GLU A 319 36.58 -6.06 -11.94
C GLU A 319 38.06 -6.04 -11.48
N GLY A 320 38.98 -6.59 -12.31
CA GLY A 320 40.40 -6.63 -12.03
C GLY A 320 41.11 -5.30 -12.26
N THR A 321 40.67 -4.24 -11.59
CA THR A 321 41.28 -2.92 -11.67
C THR A 321 42.57 -2.84 -10.83
N SER A 322 43.49 -1.92 -11.16
CA SER A 322 44.68 -1.66 -10.35
C SER A 322 44.32 -1.41 -8.88
N LYS A 323 43.24 -0.67 -8.62
CA LYS A 323 42.75 -0.37 -7.28
C LYS A 323 42.33 -1.64 -6.54
N ASN A 324 41.60 -2.54 -7.18
CA ASN A 324 41.11 -3.77 -6.54
C ASN A 324 42.27 -4.75 -6.29
N TYR A 325 43.28 -4.81 -7.18
CA TYR A 325 44.50 -5.56 -6.92
C TYR A 325 45.35 -4.94 -5.80
N GLU A 326 45.39 -3.60 -5.68
CA GLU A 326 46.06 -2.93 -4.56
C GLU A 326 45.43 -3.29 -3.20
N ILE A 327 44.10 -3.27 -3.13
CA ILE A 327 43.38 -3.68 -1.91
C ILE A 327 43.65 -5.14 -1.57
N LEU A 328 43.64 -6.03 -2.58
CA LEU A 328 43.98 -7.44 -2.42
C LEU A 328 45.42 -7.62 -1.93
N GLY A 329 46.37 -6.92 -2.54
CA GLY A 329 47.76 -6.95 -2.13
C GLY A 329 47.99 -6.42 -0.71
N ASN A 330 47.28 -5.39 -0.32
CA ASN A 330 47.31 -4.88 1.05
C ASN A 330 46.75 -5.92 2.06
N ALA A 331 45.63 -6.59 1.72
CA ALA A 331 45.05 -7.64 2.54
C ALA A 331 45.96 -8.86 2.71
N PHE A 332 46.82 -9.18 1.73
CA PHE A 332 47.83 -10.25 1.88
C PHE A 332 49.06 -9.84 2.69
N ARG A 333 49.34 -8.54 2.79
CA ARG A 333 50.51 -8.03 3.54
C ARG A 333 50.27 -7.86 5.03
N GLN A 334 49.01 -7.68 5.45
CA GLN A 334 48.57 -7.64 6.84
C GLN A 334 48.37 -9.06 7.40
#